data_c009bcf2b0356037cc6ead92c9edf7ac
#
_entry.id   c009bcf2b0356037cc6ead92c9edf7ac
#
_cell.length_a   1.000
_cell.length_b   1.000
_cell.length_c   1.000
_cell.angle_alpha   90.00
_cell.angle_beta   90.00
_cell.angle_gamma   90.00
#
_symmetry.space_group_name_H-M   'P 1'
#
loop_
_entity.id
_entity.type
_entity.pdbx_description
1 polymer ?
#
loop_
_entity_poly.entity_id
_entity_poly.type
_entity_poly.pdbx_seq_one_letter_code
_entity_poly.pdbx_strand_id
1 'polypeptide(L)'
;MARKIIVVTAAYGNDHVKALGGQSAVLPFIAGSGADGVEIRRELFSAAELKQLPTLAADIEKQGLLACYSAPQALFTDNGELNPHLPSLLEEAQTLNALWLKLSLGHFIHNQQLETLRDILSASGMALVVENDQTDCGQLAPMQRFKPPAGSIRCR
;
A
#
# COMPACT_ATOMS: atom_id res chain seq x y z
N MET A 1 3.30 -18.96 15.31
CA MET A 1 3.12 -18.58 13.90
C MET A 1 4.43 -18.09 13.32
N ALA A 2 4.86 -18.63 12.20
CA ALA A 2 6.01 -18.10 11.48
C ALA A 2 5.68 -16.69 10.95
N ARG A 3 6.62 -15.77 11.10
CA ARG A 3 6.50 -14.43 10.49
C ARG A 3 6.68 -14.56 8.98
N LYS A 4 5.83 -13.86 8.23
CA LYS A 4 5.99 -13.77 6.77
C LYS A 4 6.98 -12.68 6.41
N ILE A 5 7.82 -12.97 5.43
CA ILE A 5 8.82 -12.04 4.91
C ILE A 5 8.26 -11.43 3.62
N ILE A 6 8.06 -10.12 3.64
CA ILE A 6 7.60 -9.34 2.48
C ILE A 6 8.77 -8.48 2.01
N VAL A 7 9.16 -8.61 0.76
CA VAL A 7 10.23 -7.80 0.16
C VAL A 7 9.62 -6.69 -0.67
N VAL A 8 10.04 -5.45 -0.41
CA VAL A 8 9.61 -4.29 -1.18
C VAL A 8 10.39 -4.21 -2.50
N THR A 9 9.71 -3.97 -3.62
CA THR A 9 10.36 -3.88 -4.94
C THR A 9 11.42 -2.78 -5.00
N ALA A 10 11.20 -1.67 -4.28
CA ALA A 10 12.15 -0.57 -4.18
C ALA A 10 13.50 -0.95 -3.53
N ALA A 11 13.59 -2.07 -2.83
CA ALA A 11 14.86 -2.56 -2.26
C ALA A 11 15.91 -2.88 -3.35
N TYR A 12 15.46 -3.14 -4.57
CA TYR A 12 16.34 -3.34 -5.73
C TYR A 12 16.83 -2.03 -6.37
N GLY A 13 16.39 -0.88 -5.86
CA GLY A 13 16.70 0.44 -6.42
C GLY A 13 15.71 0.85 -7.53
N ASN A 14 15.13 2.02 -7.41
CA ASN A 14 14.06 2.48 -8.31
C ASN A 14 14.49 2.52 -9.77
N ASP A 15 15.68 3.04 -10.05
CA ASP A 15 16.20 3.14 -11.40
C ASP A 15 16.56 1.76 -11.98
N HIS A 16 17.03 0.86 -11.12
CA HIS A 16 17.34 -0.51 -11.54
C HIS A 16 16.06 -1.29 -11.87
N VAL A 17 15.02 -1.17 -11.07
CA VAL A 17 13.70 -1.78 -11.35
C VAL A 17 13.15 -1.31 -12.69
N LYS A 18 13.21 -0.01 -12.97
CA LYS A 18 12.79 0.57 -14.26
C LYS A 18 13.64 0.05 -15.43
N ALA A 19 14.94 -0.02 -15.25
CA ALA A 19 15.86 -0.52 -16.27
C ALA A 19 15.64 -2.01 -16.61
N LEU A 20 15.20 -2.81 -15.65
CA LEU A 20 14.85 -4.22 -15.84
C LEU A 20 13.50 -4.44 -16.54
N GLY A 21 12.69 -3.40 -16.72
CA GLY A 21 11.38 -3.46 -17.36
C GLY A 21 10.21 -3.39 -16.41
N GLY A 22 10.41 -2.90 -15.18
CA GLY A 22 9.36 -2.66 -14.19
C GLY A 22 9.34 -3.67 -13.03
N GLN A 23 8.32 -3.56 -12.20
CA GLN A 23 8.24 -4.34 -10.96
C GLN A 23 8.04 -5.83 -11.21
N SER A 24 7.39 -6.23 -12.29
CA SER A 24 7.25 -7.65 -12.68
C SER A 24 8.60 -8.33 -12.88
N ALA A 25 9.59 -7.62 -13.41
CA ALA A 25 10.92 -8.17 -13.70
C ALA A 25 11.72 -8.57 -12.45
N VAL A 26 11.41 -8.00 -11.27
CA VAL A 26 12.10 -8.35 -10.02
C VAL A 26 11.41 -9.47 -9.23
N LEU A 27 10.20 -9.86 -9.60
CA LEU A 27 9.45 -10.91 -8.89
C LEU A 27 10.19 -12.25 -8.81
N PRO A 28 10.85 -12.76 -9.86
CA PRO A 28 11.59 -14.00 -9.77
C PRO A 28 12.76 -13.94 -8.76
N PHE A 29 13.43 -12.79 -8.64
CA PHE A 29 14.49 -12.60 -7.65
C PHE A 29 13.95 -12.59 -6.23
N ILE A 30 12.80 -11.95 -6.02
CA ILE A 30 12.12 -11.93 -4.71
C ILE A 30 11.68 -13.35 -4.32
N ALA A 31 11.04 -14.08 -5.22
CA ALA A 31 10.64 -15.46 -4.97
C ALA A 31 11.86 -16.36 -4.69
N GLY A 32 12.95 -16.21 -5.48
CA GLY A 32 14.19 -16.96 -5.30
C GLY A 32 14.92 -16.67 -3.98
N SER A 33 14.65 -15.53 -3.33
CA SER A 33 15.22 -15.20 -2.02
C SER A 33 14.53 -15.93 -0.84
N GLY A 34 13.45 -16.65 -1.10
CA GLY A 34 12.65 -17.32 -0.07
C GLY A 34 11.66 -16.39 0.64
N ALA A 35 11.35 -15.23 0.06
CA ALA A 35 10.32 -14.34 0.57
C ALA A 35 8.91 -14.95 0.41
N ASP A 36 8.02 -14.64 1.35
CA ASP A 36 6.62 -15.05 1.29
C ASP A 36 5.77 -14.12 0.41
N GLY A 37 6.23 -12.90 0.17
CA GLY A 37 5.46 -11.94 -0.60
C GLY A 37 6.27 -10.72 -1.04
N VAL A 38 5.60 -9.86 -1.78
CA VAL A 38 6.15 -8.66 -2.39
C VAL A 38 5.30 -7.45 -2.01
N GLU A 39 5.95 -6.34 -1.70
CA GLU A 39 5.28 -5.03 -1.61
C GLU A 39 5.51 -4.27 -2.92
N ILE A 40 4.44 -4.07 -3.65
CA ILE A 40 4.40 -3.29 -4.89
C ILE A 40 4.30 -1.81 -4.53
N ARG A 41 5.11 -0.99 -5.19
CA ARG A 41 5.20 0.46 -4.97
C ARG A 41 4.55 1.22 -6.13
N ARG A 42 3.49 1.99 -5.81
CA ARG A 42 2.73 2.72 -6.83
C ARG A 42 3.57 3.74 -7.60
N GLU A 43 4.49 4.41 -6.93
CA GLU A 43 5.37 5.42 -7.52
C GLU A 43 6.38 4.86 -8.52
N LEU A 44 6.56 3.54 -8.56
CA LEU A 44 7.43 2.89 -9.56
C LEU A 44 6.70 2.55 -10.87
N PHE A 45 5.38 2.68 -10.91
CA PHE A 45 4.62 2.43 -12.14
C PHE A 45 4.72 3.58 -13.13
N SER A 46 4.85 3.22 -14.39
CA SER A 46 4.48 4.08 -15.51
C SER A 46 2.95 4.10 -15.68
N ALA A 47 2.44 5.08 -16.43
CA ALA A 47 1.01 5.13 -16.77
C ALA A 47 0.52 3.90 -17.55
N ALA A 48 1.41 3.24 -18.30
CA ALA A 48 1.11 2.01 -19.02
C ALA A 48 0.97 0.82 -18.09
N GLU A 49 1.88 0.69 -17.12
CA GLU A 49 1.86 -0.40 -16.14
C GLU A 49 0.64 -0.32 -15.22
N LEU A 50 0.20 0.87 -14.82
CA LEU A 50 -1.04 1.05 -14.04
C LEU A 50 -2.28 0.51 -14.75
N LYS A 51 -2.28 0.46 -16.08
CA LYS A 51 -3.38 -0.15 -16.86
C LYS A 51 -3.27 -1.68 -16.95
N GLN A 52 -2.17 -2.26 -16.52
CA GLN A 52 -1.88 -3.69 -16.61
C GLN A 52 -1.78 -4.37 -15.24
N LEU A 53 -2.39 -3.80 -14.21
CA LEU A 53 -2.41 -4.39 -12.86
C LEU A 53 -2.90 -5.84 -12.82
N PRO A 54 -3.93 -6.26 -13.60
CA PRO A 54 -4.32 -7.67 -13.64
C PRO A 54 -3.20 -8.61 -14.13
N THR A 55 -2.37 -8.16 -15.07
CA THR A 55 -1.22 -8.94 -15.55
C THR A 55 -0.17 -9.08 -14.45
N LEU A 56 0.13 -7.98 -13.74
CA LEU A 56 1.06 -8.01 -12.61
C LEU A 56 0.53 -8.91 -11.48
N ALA A 57 -0.77 -8.87 -11.19
CA ALA A 57 -1.38 -9.77 -10.21
C ALA A 57 -1.18 -11.24 -10.57
N ALA A 58 -1.38 -11.60 -11.85
CA ALA A 58 -1.14 -12.96 -12.34
C ALA A 58 0.34 -13.35 -12.25
N ASP A 59 1.27 -12.43 -12.53
CA ASP A 59 2.71 -12.66 -12.39
C ASP A 59 3.11 -12.92 -10.93
N ILE A 60 2.55 -12.15 -9.98
CA ILE A 60 2.79 -12.34 -8.54
C ILE A 60 2.29 -13.73 -8.10
N GLU A 61 1.08 -14.09 -8.49
CA GLU A 61 0.48 -15.40 -8.18
C GLU A 61 1.30 -16.54 -8.76
N LYS A 62 1.76 -16.41 -10.01
CA LYS A 62 2.61 -17.40 -10.68
C LYS A 62 3.93 -17.64 -9.94
N GLN A 63 4.47 -16.62 -9.28
CA GLN A 63 5.67 -16.75 -8.45
C GLN A 63 5.37 -17.28 -7.03
N GLY A 64 4.11 -17.55 -6.69
CA GLY A 64 3.70 -18.02 -5.37
C GLY A 64 3.85 -16.96 -4.27
N LEU A 65 3.88 -15.69 -4.63
CA LEU A 65 4.06 -14.57 -3.71
C LEU A 65 2.71 -13.98 -3.25
N LEU A 66 2.66 -13.54 -2.00
CA LEU A 66 1.59 -12.68 -1.50
C LEU A 66 1.84 -11.24 -1.96
N ALA A 67 0.79 -10.52 -2.33
CA ALA A 67 0.89 -9.12 -2.69
C ALA A 67 0.56 -8.21 -1.50
N CYS A 68 1.32 -7.13 -1.35
CA CYS A 68 1.00 -5.95 -0.55
C CYS A 68 1.15 -4.73 -1.45
N TYR A 69 0.36 -3.69 -1.22
CA TYR A 69 0.38 -2.50 -2.06
C TYR A 69 0.66 -1.25 -1.25
N SER A 70 1.59 -0.44 -1.68
CA SER A 70 1.97 0.81 -1.05
C SER A 70 1.90 1.96 -2.06
N ALA A 71 1.28 3.05 -1.65
CA ALA A 71 1.17 4.26 -2.46
C ALA A 71 1.78 5.47 -1.72
N PRO A 72 2.37 6.43 -2.45
CA PRO A 72 3.03 7.60 -1.86
C PRO A 72 2.03 8.64 -1.33
N GLN A 73 0.75 8.49 -1.66
CA GLN A 73 -0.30 9.38 -1.20
C GLN A 73 -0.52 9.21 0.31
N ALA A 74 -0.84 10.33 0.98
CA ALA A 74 -1.28 10.30 2.37
C ALA A 74 -2.78 9.99 2.47
N LEU A 75 -3.19 9.38 3.60
CA LEU A 75 -4.59 9.10 3.89
C LEU A 75 -5.42 10.38 4.06
N PHE A 76 -4.83 11.38 4.72
CA PHE A 76 -5.45 12.70 4.91
C PHE A 76 -4.65 13.77 4.16
N THR A 77 -5.37 14.63 3.44
CA THR A 77 -4.79 15.78 2.73
C THR A 77 -4.32 16.87 3.70
N ASP A 78 -3.64 17.88 3.18
CA ASP A 78 -3.15 19.02 3.97
C ASP A 78 -4.28 19.79 4.70
N ASN A 79 -5.50 19.68 4.20
CA ASN A 79 -6.69 20.27 4.83
C ASN A 79 -7.34 19.35 5.89
N GLY A 80 -6.77 18.19 6.16
CA GLY A 80 -7.30 17.20 7.11
C GLY A 80 -8.49 16.40 6.60
N GLU A 81 -8.78 16.45 5.31
CA GLU A 81 -9.84 15.66 4.68
C GLU A 81 -9.30 14.34 4.16
N LEU A 82 -10.18 13.33 4.06
CA LEU A 82 -9.80 12.07 3.40
C LEU A 82 -9.34 12.33 1.98
N ASN A 83 -8.25 11.65 1.61
CA ASN A 83 -7.71 11.76 0.26
C ASN A 83 -8.77 11.31 -0.76
N PRO A 84 -9.15 12.15 -1.73
CA PRO A 84 -10.16 11.81 -2.73
C PRO A 84 -9.75 10.66 -3.64
N HIS A 85 -8.45 10.32 -3.71
CA HIS A 85 -7.94 9.18 -4.46
C HIS A 85 -8.03 7.84 -3.70
N LEU A 86 -8.46 7.85 -2.43
CA LEU A 86 -8.54 6.62 -1.63
C LEU A 86 -9.36 5.51 -2.31
N PRO A 87 -10.56 5.77 -2.86
CA PRO A 87 -11.32 4.72 -3.54
C PRO A 87 -10.58 4.09 -4.71
N SER A 88 -9.93 4.88 -5.57
CA SER A 88 -9.16 4.34 -6.69
C SER A 88 -7.92 3.55 -6.26
N LEU A 89 -7.25 3.97 -5.19
CA LEU A 89 -6.12 3.23 -4.62
C LEU A 89 -6.56 1.88 -4.03
N LEU A 90 -7.74 1.82 -3.43
CA LEU A 90 -8.33 0.57 -2.95
C LEU A 90 -8.68 -0.37 -4.11
N GLU A 91 -9.23 0.14 -5.21
CA GLU A 91 -9.49 -0.65 -6.42
C GLU A 91 -8.20 -1.20 -7.04
N GLU A 92 -7.14 -0.40 -7.10
CA GLU A 92 -5.81 -0.86 -7.54
C GLU A 92 -5.30 -2.00 -6.65
N ALA A 93 -5.40 -1.85 -5.33
CA ALA A 93 -5.00 -2.88 -4.37
C ALA A 93 -5.82 -4.17 -4.50
N GLN A 94 -7.14 -4.06 -4.72
CA GLN A 94 -8.00 -5.20 -4.99
C GLN A 94 -7.62 -5.92 -6.28
N THR A 95 -7.35 -5.16 -7.35
CA THR A 95 -6.92 -5.71 -8.65
C THR A 95 -5.61 -6.49 -8.52
N LEU A 96 -4.71 -6.07 -7.64
CA LEU A 96 -3.47 -6.77 -7.32
C LEU A 96 -3.66 -7.97 -6.38
N ASN A 97 -4.87 -8.25 -5.90
CA ASN A 97 -5.13 -9.22 -4.83
C ASN A 97 -4.28 -8.94 -3.57
N ALA A 98 -4.03 -7.68 -3.28
CA ALA A 98 -3.17 -7.29 -2.16
C ALA A 98 -3.84 -7.58 -0.81
N LEU A 99 -3.03 -7.98 0.17
CA LEU A 99 -3.48 -8.20 1.55
C LEU A 99 -3.90 -6.90 2.23
N TRP A 100 -3.30 -5.79 1.82
CA TRP A 100 -3.58 -4.44 2.31
C TRP A 100 -3.09 -3.37 1.36
N LEU A 101 -3.70 -2.19 1.47
CA LEU A 101 -3.16 -0.93 0.98
C LEU A 101 -2.40 -0.23 2.12
N LYS A 102 -1.20 0.26 1.87
CA LYS A 102 -0.37 1.00 2.83
C LYS A 102 -0.21 2.45 2.39
N LEU A 103 -0.52 3.38 3.28
CA LEU A 103 -0.43 4.83 3.09
C LEU A 103 0.25 5.49 4.30
N SER A 104 0.84 6.66 4.12
CA SER A 104 1.18 7.54 5.24
C SER A 104 -0.09 8.16 5.84
N LEU A 105 -0.02 8.61 7.11
CA LEU A 105 -1.18 9.21 7.79
C LEU A 105 -1.60 10.53 7.13
N GLY A 106 -0.65 11.41 6.85
CA GLY A 106 -0.92 12.78 6.45
C GLY A 106 -1.48 13.63 7.59
N HIS A 107 -2.22 14.70 7.25
CA HIS A 107 -2.70 15.71 8.20
C HIS A 107 -4.02 15.31 8.87
N PHE A 108 -3.98 14.32 9.75
CA PHE A 108 -5.14 13.95 10.55
C PHE A 108 -5.48 15.04 11.58
N ILE A 109 -6.67 15.64 11.46
CA ILE A 109 -7.12 16.74 12.32
C ILE A 109 -8.30 16.30 13.22
N HIS A 110 -9.33 15.67 12.65
CA HIS A 110 -10.60 15.41 13.34
C HIS A 110 -11.12 13.99 13.15
N ASN A 111 -11.78 13.47 14.18
CA ASN A 111 -12.44 12.15 14.15
C ASN A 111 -13.65 12.07 13.20
N GLN A 112 -14.17 13.19 12.72
CA GLN A 112 -15.34 13.24 11.82
C GLN A 112 -15.18 12.42 10.55
N GLN A 113 -13.95 12.31 10.05
CA GLN A 113 -13.66 11.55 8.84
C GLN A 113 -13.55 10.02 9.08
N LEU A 114 -13.48 9.58 10.34
CA LEU A 114 -13.24 8.17 10.65
C LEU A 114 -14.45 7.28 10.32
N GLU A 115 -15.68 7.80 10.44
CA GLU A 115 -16.87 7.04 10.05
C GLU A 115 -16.92 6.85 8.54
N THR A 116 -16.69 7.93 7.78
CA THR A 116 -16.59 7.87 6.32
C THR A 116 -15.49 6.91 5.87
N LEU A 117 -14.32 6.97 6.51
CA LEU A 117 -13.22 6.04 6.25
C LEU A 117 -13.63 4.59 6.51
N ARG A 118 -14.28 4.32 7.64
CA ARG A 118 -14.79 2.99 7.97
C ARG A 118 -15.75 2.46 6.91
N ASP A 119 -16.68 3.30 6.45
CA ASP A 119 -17.67 2.91 5.45
C ASP A 119 -17.00 2.61 4.10
N ILE A 120 -16.04 3.42 3.67
CA ILE A 120 -15.24 3.18 2.46
C ILE A 120 -14.49 1.84 2.57
N LEU A 121 -13.81 1.59 3.68
CA LEU A 121 -13.05 0.36 3.88
C LEU A 121 -13.96 -0.88 3.97
N SER A 122 -15.12 -0.74 4.63
CA SER A 122 -16.11 -1.82 4.71
C SER A 122 -16.69 -2.16 3.33
N ALA A 123 -16.96 -1.16 2.51
CA ALA A 123 -17.46 -1.34 1.15
C ALA A 123 -16.40 -1.99 0.23
N SER A 124 -15.13 -1.64 0.41
CA SER A 124 -14.04 -2.22 -0.39
C SER A 124 -13.63 -3.62 0.06
N GLY A 125 -13.87 -3.99 1.31
CA GLY A 125 -13.35 -5.22 1.91
C GLY A 125 -11.81 -5.26 2.05
N MET A 126 -11.13 -4.16 1.78
CA MET A 126 -9.67 -4.07 1.79
C MET A 126 -9.14 -3.60 3.15
N ALA A 127 -8.09 -4.24 3.64
CA ALA A 127 -7.40 -3.78 4.83
C ALA A 127 -6.52 -2.56 4.52
N LEU A 128 -6.50 -1.58 5.42
CA LEU A 128 -5.63 -0.42 5.34
C LEU A 128 -4.52 -0.53 6.40
N VAL A 129 -3.30 -0.24 5.99
CA VAL A 129 -2.14 -0.07 6.87
C VAL A 129 -1.72 1.39 6.82
N VAL A 130 -1.62 2.02 7.97
CA VAL A 130 -1.10 3.38 8.10
C VAL A 130 0.29 3.30 8.70
N GLU A 131 1.28 3.82 7.98
CA GLU A 131 2.66 3.89 8.46
C GLU A 131 3.01 5.31 8.91
N ASN A 132 3.91 5.39 9.88
CA ASN A 132 4.61 6.63 10.18
C ASN A 132 5.66 6.88 9.09
N ASP A 133 5.78 8.11 8.69
CA ASP A 133 6.80 8.56 7.76
C ASP A 133 7.77 9.56 8.43
N GLN A 134 8.70 10.11 7.65
CA GLN A 134 9.69 11.07 8.14
C GLN A 134 9.18 12.52 8.19
N THR A 135 7.90 12.73 7.86
CA THR A 135 7.24 14.04 7.92
C THR A 135 6.76 14.35 9.35
N ASP A 136 6.40 15.59 9.61
CA ASP A 136 5.81 16.00 10.89
C ASP A 136 4.51 15.24 11.21
N CYS A 137 3.77 14.82 10.19
CA CYS A 137 2.54 14.06 10.33
C CYS A 137 2.77 12.60 10.74
N GLY A 138 3.94 12.04 10.41
CA GLY A 138 4.36 10.70 10.81
C GLY A 138 4.97 10.62 12.22
N GLN A 139 5.06 11.75 12.93
CA GLN A 139 5.56 11.80 14.30
C GLN A 139 4.60 11.08 15.28
N LEU A 140 5.12 10.75 16.46
CA LEU A 140 4.39 9.98 17.48
C LEU A 140 3.06 10.65 17.88
N ALA A 141 3.03 11.96 18.08
CA ALA A 141 1.84 12.67 18.58
C ALA A 141 0.67 12.66 17.56
N PRO A 142 0.85 12.93 16.26
CA PRO A 142 -0.20 12.73 15.25
C PRO A 142 -0.70 11.29 15.18
N MET A 143 0.22 10.31 15.18
CA MET A 143 -0.13 8.89 15.13
C MET A 143 -0.92 8.43 16.35
N GLN A 144 -0.61 8.93 17.55
CA GLN A 144 -1.36 8.60 18.78
C GLN A 144 -2.76 9.20 18.81
N ARG A 145 -2.99 10.33 18.14
CA ARG A 145 -4.34 10.94 18.01
C ARG A 145 -5.24 10.18 17.06
N PHE A 146 -4.65 9.51 16.07
CA PHE A 146 -5.37 8.68 15.12
C PHE A 146 -5.80 7.38 15.80
N LYS A 147 -7.07 7.27 16.18
CA LYS A 147 -7.66 6.07 16.79
C LYS A 147 -8.67 5.46 15.81
N PRO A 148 -8.19 4.63 14.87
CA PRO A 148 -9.08 4.03 13.89
C PRO A 148 -10.07 3.06 14.54
N PRO A 149 -11.24 2.85 13.91
CA PRO A 149 -12.18 1.82 14.33
C PRO A 149 -11.51 0.44 14.30
N ALA A 150 -11.82 -0.40 15.27
CA ALA A 150 -11.24 -1.73 15.41
C ALA A 150 -11.51 -2.59 14.16
N GLY A 151 -10.47 -3.24 13.64
CA GLY A 151 -10.56 -4.33 12.66
C GLY A 151 -10.18 -3.99 11.22
N SER A 152 -10.31 -2.74 10.77
CA SER A 152 -10.09 -2.39 9.35
C SER A 152 -8.75 -1.71 9.08
N ILE A 153 -8.10 -1.18 10.10
CA ILE A 153 -6.89 -0.38 9.99
C ILE A 153 -5.83 -0.89 10.95
N ARG A 154 -4.62 -1.05 10.45
CA ARG A 154 -3.43 -1.39 11.24
C ARG A 154 -2.45 -0.24 11.19
N CYS A 155 -1.96 0.21 12.34
CA CYS A 155 -0.84 1.15 12.45
C CYS A 155 0.45 0.34 12.62
N ARG A 156 1.47 0.72 11.88
CA ARG A 156 2.82 0.17 11.98
C ARG A 156 3.83 1.28 12.18
#